data_15b923e942715c1a29f9bc195386bc5b
#
_entry.id   15b923e942715c1a29f9bc195386bc5b
#
_cell.length_a   1.000
_cell.length_b   1.000
_cell.length_c   1.000
_cell.angle_alpha   90.00
_cell.angle_beta   90.00
_cell.angle_gamma   90.00
#
_symmetry.space_group_name_H-M   'P 1'
#
loop_
_entity.id
_entity.type
_entity.pdbx_description
1 polymer ?
#
loop_
_entity_poly.entity_id
_entity_poly.type
_entity_poly.pdbx_seq_one_letter_code
_entity_poly.pdbx_strand_id
1 'polypeptide(L)'
;MSFPEKIEGLLLLEPNPFYLLRQNHRMEGYREALELRDQIRKHGSKNNWIPAAEFFANYWIGPGALEKMSEKRKHIFIEGLKPNLYEWGMLEEQSTLEDIRNLRQRTMLIYDPKTVRSILEITELLKDACPDWDFEKVPGAGHNAPLTHPEWINPKIRNFLNHSSNGGE
;
A
#
# COMPACT_ATOMS: atom_id res chain seq x y z
N MET A 1 -17.58 -2.04 5.97
CA MET A 1 -17.04 -2.54 7.26
C MET A 1 -18.18 -3.21 8.01
N SER A 2 -17.95 -4.39 8.60
CA SER A 2 -19.00 -5.15 9.29
C SER A 2 -19.30 -4.61 10.71
N PHE A 3 -18.37 -3.90 11.35
CA PHE A 3 -18.49 -3.38 12.73
C PHE A 3 -17.81 -2.02 12.85
N PRO A 4 -18.31 -0.98 12.16
CA PRO A 4 -17.65 0.33 12.12
C PRO A 4 -17.59 1.00 13.51
N GLU A 5 -18.55 0.72 14.39
CA GLU A 5 -18.60 1.24 15.76
C GLU A 5 -17.47 0.75 16.70
N LYS A 6 -16.76 -0.30 16.28
CA LYS A 6 -15.62 -0.87 17.03
C LYS A 6 -14.27 -0.33 16.57
N ILE A 7 -14.27 0.54 15.55
CA ILE A 7 -13.06 1.09 14.96
C ILE A 7 -12.97 2.56 15.37
N GLU A 8 -12.04 2.89 16.23
CA GLU A 8 -11.79 4.24 16.71
C GLU A 8 -11.05 5.12 15.70
N GLY A 9 -10.20 4.52 14.87
CA GLY A 9 -9.46 5.22 13.83
C GLY A 9 -8.81 4.29 12.84
N LEU A 10 -8.40 4.84 11.70
CA LEU A 10 -7.72 4.13 10.62
C LEU A 10 -6.34 4.75 10.40
N LEU A 11 -5.31 3.92 10.41
CA LEU A 11 -3.96 4.30 10.04
C LEU A 11 -3.57 3.52 8.79
N LEU A 12 -3.35 4.24 7.71
CA LEU A 12 -3.07 3.70 6.39
C LEU A 12 -1.62 4.00 6.01
N LEU A 13 -0.88 2.97 5.64
CA LEU A 13 0.52 3.05 5.23
C LEU A 13 0.59 2.68 3.75
N GLU A 14 0.68 3.68 2.89
CA GLU A 14 0.65 3.51 1.44
C GLU A 14 -0.43 2.49 0.99
N PRO A 15 -1.72 2.77 1.24
CA PRO A 15 -2.79 1.84 0.87
C PRO A 15 -2.84 1.65 -0.65
N ASN A 16 -3.19 0.45 -1.08
CA ASN A 16 -3.16 0.04 -2.48
C ASN A 16 -4.52 -0.41 -3.04
N PRO A 17 -5.61 0.34 -2.87
CA PRO A 17 -6.90 0.06 -3.50
C PRO A 17 -6.83 0.35 -5.02
N PHE A 18 -6.10 -0.47 -5.77
CA PHE A 18 -5.81 -0.26 -7.18
C PHE A 18 -7.07 -0.16 -8.07
N TYR A 19 -8.19 -0.72 -7.64
CA TYR A 19 -9.49 -0.59 -8.34
C TYR A 19 -9.93 0.88 -8.49
N LEU A 20 -9.59 1.75 -7.54
CA LEU A 20 -9.89 3.18 -7.60
C LEU A 20 -9.24 3.87 -8.80
N LEU A 21 -8.05 3.42 -9.20
CA LEU A 21 -7.34 3.99 -10.35
C LEU A 21 -8.17 3.84 -11.63
N ARG A 22 -8.69 2.64 -11.90
CA ARG A 22 -9.55 2.38 -13.05
C ARG A 22 -10.84 3.17 -12.99
N GLN A 23 -11.50 3.15 -11.83
CA GLN A 23 -12.79 3.83 -11.62
C GLN A 23 -12.70 5.35 -11.82
N ASN A 24 -11.52 5.94 -11.54
CA ASN A 24 -11.28 7.38 -11.61
C ASN A 24 -10.34 7.79 -12.77
N HIS A 25 -10.25 6.97 -13.82
CA HIS A 25 -9.51 7.25 -15.05
C HIS A 25 -8.00 7.49 -14.86
N ARG A 26 -7.39 7.02 -13.78
CA ARG A 26 -5.95 7.02 -13.52
C ARG A 26 -5.29 5.82 -14.20
N MET A 27 -5.32 5.82 -15.53
CA MET A 27 -4.99 4.64 -16.32
C MET A 27 -3.50 4.29 -16.34
N GLU A 28 -2.61 5.24 -16.05
CA GLU A 28 -1.17 4.96 -16.01
C GLU A 28 -0.80 4.19 -14.76
N GLY A 29 -1.23 4.63 -13.58
CA GLY A 29 -1.05 3.89 -12.34
C GLY A 29 -1.78 2.54 -12.35
N TYR A 30 -2.96 2.47 -13.00
CA TYR A 30 -3.67 1.20 -13.13
C TYR A 30 -2.90 0.18 -13.99
N ARG A 31 -2.34 0.60 -15.14
CA ARG A 31 -1.51 -0.27 -16.00
C ARG A 31 -0.27 -0.78 -15.25
N GLU A 32 0.36 0.08 -14.46
CA GLU A 32 1.49 -0.28 -13.60
C GLU A 32 1.13 -1.42 -12.63
N ALA A 33 -0.02 -1.32 -11.95
CA ALA A 33 -0.53 -2.36 -11.07
C ALA A 33 -0.89 -3.67 -11.82
N LEU A 34 -1.48 -3.54 -13.01
CA LEU A 34 -1.76 -4.69 -13.88
C LEU A 34 -0.48 -5.40 -14.33
N GLU A 35 0.54 -4.65 -14.71
CA GLU A 35 1.83 -5.21 -15.11
C GLU A 35 2.47 -6.00 -13.96
N LEU A 36 2.46 -5.44 -12.76
CA LEU A 36 2.95 -6.14 -11.56
C LEU A 36 2.22 -7.47 -11.35
N ARG A 37 0.89 -7.46 -11.39
CA ARG A 37 0.07 -8.69 -11.32
C ARG A 37 0.45 -9.69 -12.40
N ASP A 38 0.55 -9.25 -13.63
CA ASP A 38 0.73 -10.12 -14.78
C ASP A 38 2.11 -10.78 -14.76
N GLN A 39 3.15 -10.07 -14.33
CA GLN A 39 4.47 -10.63 -14.14
C GLN A 39 4.48 -11.70 -13.04
N ILE A 40 3.82 -11.44 -11.90
CA ILE A 40 3.72 -12.43 -10.83
C ILE A 40 2.94 -13.66 -11.27
N ARG A 41 1.80 -13.49 -11.95
CA ARG A 41 0.99 -14.60 -12.47
C ARG A 41 1.75 -15.40 -13.55
N LYS A 42 2.42 -14.73 -14.46
CA LYS A 42 3.20 -15.36 -15.56
C LYS A 42 4.29 -16.29 -15.03
N HIS A 43 4.98 -15.87 -14.01
CA HIS A 43 6.11 -16.61 -13.45
C HIS A 43 5.66 -17.56 -12.33
N GLY A 44 4.80 -17.11 -11.43
CA GLY A 44 4.31 -17.90 -10.30
C GLY A 44 3.50 -19.12 -10.72
N SER A 45 2.64 -19.01 -11.76
CA SER A 45 1.88 -20.15 -12.30
C SER A 45 2.77 -21.27 -12.84
N LYS A 46 4.02 -20.96 -13.21
CA LYS A 46 5.03 -21.91 -13.66
C LYS A 46 6.00 -22.32 -12.54
N ASN A 47 5.71 -21.93 -11.30
CA ASN A 47 6.60 -22.13 -10.15
C ASN A 47 8.01 -21.53 -10.34
N ASN A 48 8.14 -20.51 -11.19
CA ASN A 48 9.39 -19.79 -11.47
C ASN A 48 9.42 -18.49 -10.67
N TRP A 49 9.73 -18.59 -9.36
CA TRP A 49 9.56 -17.51 -8.41
C TRP A 49 10.68 -16.47 -8.39
N ILE A 50 11.88 -16.77 -8.91
CA ILE A 50 12.99 -15.82 -8.92
C ILE A 50 12.67 -14.60 -9.79
N PRO A 51 12.26 -14.72 -11.07
CA PRO A 51 11.87 -13.55 -11.86
C PRO A 51 10.64 -12.81 -11.32
N ALA A 52 9.69 -13.52 -10.72
CA ALA A 52 8.55 -12.88 -10.06
C ALA A 52 9.00 -11.99 -8.87
N ALA A 53 9.89 -12.54 -8.04
CA ALA A 53 10.44 -11.84 -6.89
C ALA A 53 11.34 -10.66 -7.30
N GLU A 54 12.10 -10.80 -8.37
CA GLU A 54 12.91 -9.72 -8.94
C GLU A 54 12.04 -8.55 -9.40
N PHE A 55 10.98 -8.85 -10.17
CA PHE A 55 10.04 -7.82 -10.62
C PHE A 55 9.35 -7.13 -9.44
N PHE A 56 8.86 -7.91 -8.48
CA PHE A 56 8.19 -7.39 -7.29
C PHE A 56 9.13 -6.54 -6.42
N ALA A 57 10.38 -6.99 -6.22
CA ALA A 57 11.37 -6.23 -5.46
C ALA A 57 11.76 -4.94 -6.16
N ASN A 58 11.96 -4.98 -7.49
CA ASN A 58 12.28 -3.79 -8.28
C ASN A 58 11.15 -2.75 -8.24
N TYR A 59 9.91 -3.19 -8.25
CA TYR A 59 8.74 -2.33 -8.15
C TYR A 59 8.65 -1.62 -6.79
N TRP A 60 8.70 -2.37 -5.69
CA TRP A 60 8.44 -1.82 -4.35
C TRP A 60 9.67 -1.24 -3.65
N ILE A 61 10.86 -1.69 -3.98
CA ILE A 61 12.09 -1.34 -3.28
C ILE A 61 13.05 -0.57 -4.19
N GLY A 62 13.07 -0.92 -5.48
CA GLY A 62 13.91 -0.30 -6.49
C GLY A 62 14.82 -1.28 -7.23
N PRO A 63 15.46 -0.82 -8.31
CA PRO A 63 16.25 -1.66 -9.22
C PRO A 63 17.37 -2.43 -8.51
N GLY A 64 17.45 -3.73 -8.81
CA GLY A 64 18.47 -4.63 -8.25
C GLY A 64 18.27 -4.95 -6.76
N ALA A 65 17.09 -4.67 -6.20
CA ALA A 65 16.82 -4.87 -4.78
C ALA A 65 16.96 -6.34 -4.36
N LEU A 66 16.45 -7.28 -5.17
CA LEU A 66 16.55 -8.70 -4.86
C LEU A 66 18.01 -9.17 -4.84
N GLU A 67 18.83 -8.72 -5.79
CA GLU A 67 20.24 -9.09 -5.89
C GLU A 67 21.05 -8.67 -4.67
N LYS A 68 20.71 -7.51 -4.10
CA LYS A 68 21.39 -6.94 -2.91
C LYS A 68 21.00 -7.65 -1.60
N MET A 69 20.01 -8.52 -1.62
CA MET A 69 19.62 -9.28 -0.42
C MET A 69 20.61 -10.43 -0.16
N SER A 70 20.84 -10.76 1.11
CA SER A 70 21.52 -12.01 1.46
C SER A 70 20.68 -13.22 1.01
N GLU A 71 21.31 -14.37 0.77
CA GLU A 71 20.62 -15.58 0.30
C GLU A 71 19.47 -16.01 1.24
N LYS A 72 19.67 -15.89 2.55
CA LYS A 72 18.61 -16.14 3.54
C LYS A 72 17.43 -15.20 3.35
N ARG A 73 17.69 -13.90 3.12
CA ARG A 73 16.64 -12.90 2.94
C ARG A 73 15.92 -13.06 1.61
N LYS A 74 16.65 -13.40 0.53
CA LYS A 74 16.06 -13.74 -0.77
C LYS A 74 15.08 -14.91 -0.63
N HIS A 75 15.51 -15.98 0.03
CA HIS A 75 14.66 -17.15 0.25
C HIS A 75 13.36 -16.77 0.98
N ILE A 76 13.46 -16.04 2.10
CA ILE A 76 12.28 -15.57 2.86
C ILE A 76 11.38 -14.70 1.99
N PHE A 77 11.96 -13.78 1.20
CA PHE A 77 11.22 -12.88 0.32
C PHE A 77 10.46 -13.65 -0.77
N ILE A 78 11.11 -14.61 -1.42
CA ILE A 78 10.51 -15.45 -2.45
C ILE A 78 9.37 -16.31 -1.87
N GLU A 79 9.58 -16.95 -0.71
CA GLU A 79 8.53 -17.75 -0.07
C GLU A 79 7.33 -16.88 0.35
N GLY A 80 7.60 -15.67 0.87
CA GLY A 80 6.56 -14.71 1.25
C GLY A 80 5.77 -14.16 0.06
N LEU A 81 6.33 -14.19 -1.16
CA LEU A 81 5.64 -13.73 -2.36
C LEU A 81 4.63 -14.76 -2.91
N LYS A 82 4.78 -16.04 -2.61
CA LYS A 82 3.93 -17.10 -3.19
C LYS A 82 2.42 -16.89 -2.98
N PRO A 83 1.93 -16.51 -1.80
CA PRO A 83 0.52 -16.20 -1.58
C PRO A 83 0.00 -15.06 -2.47
N ASN A 84 0.86 -14.11 -2.85
CA ASN A 84 0.50 -12.95 -3.67
C ASN A 84 -0.08 -13.35 -5.04
N LEU A 85 0.18 -14.57 -5.52
CA LEU A 85 -0.44 -15.09 -6.75
C LEU A 85 -2.00 -15.01 -6.71
N TYR A 86 -2.60 -15.08 -5.53
CA TYR A 86 -4.04 -15.16 -5.31
C TYR A 86 -4.65 -13.86 -4.79
N GLU A 87 -3.85 -12.84 -4.46
CA GLU A 87 -4.30 -11.62 -3.77
C GLU A 87 -4.79 -10.51 -4.70
N TRP A 88 -4.87 -10.75 -6.01
CA TRP A 88 -5.17 -9.71 -7.01
C TRP A 88 -6.65 -9.40 -7.21
N GLY A 89 -7.54 -9.99 -6.41
CA GLY A 89 -8.96 -9.63 -6.39
C GLY A 89 -9.20 -8.14 -6.06
N MET A 90 -8.24 -7.51 -5.38
CA MET A 90 -8.25 -6.06 -5.11
C MET A 90 -8.31 -5.16 -6.37
N LEU A 91 -7.98 -5.68 -7.55
CA LEU A 91 -8.14 -4.94 -8.81
C LEU A 91 -9.58 -4.94 -9.33
N GLU A 92 -10.42 -5.83 -8.82
CA GLU A 92 -11.80 -6.07 -9.25
C GLU A 92 -12.81 -5.65 -8.17
N GLU A 93 -12.34 -5.11 -7.04
CA GLU A 93 -13.20 -4.61 -5.95
C GLU A 93 -14.14 -3.53 -6.48
N GLN A 94 -15.36 -3.50 -5.93
CA GLN A 94 -16.42 -2.60 -6.37
C GLN A 94 -16.65 -1.41 -5.44
N SER A 95 -15.95 -1.34 -4.31
CA SER A 95 -15.98 -0.17 -3.43
C SER A 95 -15.55 1.08 -4.20
N THR A 96 -16.13 2.21 -3.87
CA THR A 96 -15.93 3.47 -4.58
C THR A 96 -15.25 4.52 -3.71
N LEU A 97 -14.81 5.63 -4.30
CA LEU A 97 -14.37 6.81 -3.51
C LEU A 97 -15.49 7.34 -2.61
N GLU A 98 -16.76 7.21 -3.03
CA GLU A 98 -17.90 7.62 -2.21
C GLU A 98 -18.02 6.75 -0.96
N ASP A 99 -17.83 5.43 -1.09
CA ASP A 99 -17.82 4.53 0.08
C ASP A 99 -16.70 4.89 1.06
N ILE A 100 -15.53 5.28 0.54
CA ILE A 100 -14.40 5.71 1.35
C ILE A 100 -14.67 7.07 2.02
N ARG A 101 -15.27 8.02 1.30
CA ARG A 101 -15.67 9.33 1.82
C ARG A 101 -16.67 9.22 2.97
N ASN A 102 -17.50 8.18 2.96
CA ASN A 102 -18.48 7.92 4.00
C ASN A 102 -17.88 7.28 5.27
N LEU A 103 -16.58 7.00 5.31
CA LEU A 103 -15.88 6.58 6.51
C LEU A 103 -15.82 7.73 7.51
N ARG A 104 -16.37 7.52 8.70
CA ARG A 104 -16.45 8.53 9.76
C ARG A 104 -15.29 8.44 10.76
N GLN A 105 -14.53 7.36 10.68
CA GLN A 105 -13.39 7.15 11.57
C GLN A 105 -12.29 8.18 11.28
N ARG A 106 -11.71 8.72 12.33
CA ARG A 106 -10.48 9.50 12.18
C ARG A 106 -9.46 8.69 11.38
N THR A 107 -8.90 9.28 10.34
CA THR A 107 -8.00 8.55 9.43
C THR A 107 -6.71 9.33 9.23
N MET A 108 -5.57 8.64 9.33
CA MET A 108 -4.26 9.14 8.94
C MET A 108 -3.70 8.27 7.82
N LEU A 109 -3.19 8.89 6.76
CA LEU A 109 -2.48 8.23 5.68
C LEU A 109 -1.03 8.70 5.65
N ILE A 110 -0.09 7.76 5.76
CA ILE A 110 1.36 8.00 5.68
C ILE A 110 1.87 7.50 4.33
N TYR A 111 2.66 8.30 3.63
CA TYR A 111 3.19 7.96 2.31
C TYR A 111 4.55 8.61 2.02
N ASP A 112 5.32 7.99 1.13
CA ASP A 112 6.51 8.60 0.52
C ASP A 112 6.10 9.39 -0.73
N PRO A 113 6.43 10.70 -0.84
CA PRO A 113 6.14 11.46 -2.05
C PRO A 113 6.91 11.01 -3.30
N LYS A 114 7.85 10.07 -3.16
CA LYS A 114 8.62 9.45 -4.25
C LYS A 114 8.30 7.96 -4.44
N THR A 115 7.21 7.49 -3.86
CA THR A 115 6.75 6.10 -4.06
C THR A 115 6.33 5.83 -5.52
N VAL A 116 5.93 4.61 -5.83
CA VAL A 116 5.45 4.22 -7.16
C VAL A 116 4.22 5.01 -7.58
N ARG A 117 4.06 5.23 -8.89
CA ARG A 117 2.99 6.07 -9.45
C ARG A 117 1.60 5.61 -9.01
N SER A 118 1.34 4.32 -9.04
CA SER A 118 0.03 3.79 -8.62
C SER A 118 -0.36 4.23 -7.22
N ILE A 119 0.58 4.22 -6.26
CA ILE A 119 0.34 4.68 -4.88
C ILE A 119 0.20 6.20 -4.81
N LEU A 120 0.99 6.95 -5.59
CA LEU A 120 0.84 8.41 -5.63
C LEU A 120 -0.51 8.82 -6.17
N GLU A 121 -0.97 8.25 -7.28
CA GLU A 121 -2.26 8.55 -7.88
C GLU A 121 -3.43 8.16 -6.95
N ILE A 122 -3.32 7.03 -6.23
CA ILE A 122 -4.28 6.67 -5.17
C ILE A 122 -4.27 7.70 -4.05
N THR A 123 -3.10 8.11 -3.59
CA THR A 123 -2.97 9.12 -2.52
C THR A 123 -3.59 10.45 -2.93
N GLU A 124 -3.42 10.89 -4.18
CA GLU A 124 -4.05 12.09 -4.72
C GLU A 124 -5.58 11.96 -4.73
N LEU A 125 -6.12 10.84 -5.24
CA LEU A 125 -7.56 10.56 -5.22
C LEU A 125 -8.14 10.61 -3.81
N LEU A 126 -7.44 10.02 -2.84
CA LEU A 126 -7.89 10.01 -1.44
C LEU A 126 -7.82 11.41 -0.81
N LYS A 127 -6.82 12.23 -1.14
CA LYS A 127 -6.74 13.62 -0.68
C LYS A 127 -7.89 14.47 -1.19
N ASP A 128 -8.22 14.32 -2.48
CA ASP A 128 -9.31 15.06 -3.09
C ASP A 128 -10.68 14.62 -2.55
N ALA A 129 -10.82 13.32 -2.27
CA ALA A 129 -12.07 12.74 -1.78
C ALA A 129 -12.30 12.94 -0.27
N CYS A 130 -11.23 12.93 0.52
CA CYS A 130 -11.27 12.92 1.99
C CYS A 130 -10.34 14.02 2.55
N PRO A 131 -10.64 15.30 2.33
CA PRO A 131 -9.78 16.42 2.75
C PRO A 131 -9.60 16.53 4.26
N ASP A 132 -10.51 15.94 5.03
CA ASP A 132 -10.47 15.94 6.51
C ASP A 132 -9.55 14.86 7.10
N TRP A 133 -8.95 14.01 6.26
CA TRP A 133 -7.98 13.02 6.71
C TRP A 133 -6.61 13.67 6.97
N ASP A 134 -5.87 13.11 7.91
CA ASP A 134 -4.46 13.50 8.13
C ASP A 134 -3.57 12.85 7.07
N PHE A 135 -2.80 13.64 6.30
CA PHE A 135 -1.86 13.14 5.29
C PHE A 135 -0.42 13.46 5.67
N GLU A 136 0.32 12.43 6.07
CA GLU A 136 1.69 12.55 6.55
C GLU A 136 2.70 12.08 5.49
N LYS A 137 3.64 12.97 5.15
CA LYS A 137 4.74 12.66 4.22
C LYS A 137 5.94 12.11 4.98
N VAL A 138 6.56 11.06 4.43
CA VAL A 138 7.83 10.52 4.93
C VAL A 138 8.80 10.34 3.74
N PRO A 139 9.43 11.43 3.28
CA PRO A 139 10.27 11.41 2.08
C PRO A 139 11.46 10.46 2.20
N GLY A 140 11.63 9.58 1.20
CA GLY A 140 12.73 8.62 1.13
C GLY A 140 12.54 7.35 1.96
N ALA A 141 11.39 7.18 2.62
CA ALA A 141 11.11 5.99 3.41
C ALA A 141 10.70 4.77 2.56
N GLY A 142 10.06 5.03 1.40
CA GLY A 142 9.55 4.00 0.49
C GLY A 142 8.40 3.17 1.06
N HIS A 143 7.88 2.26 0.24
CA HIS A 143 6.71 1.43 0.59
C HIS A 143 6.93 0.57 1.86
N ASN A 144 8.14 0.12 2.08
CA ASN A 144 8.49 -0.70 3.25
C ASN A 144 8.90 0.13 4.49
N ALA A 145 8.58 1.42 4.53
CA ALA A 145 8.93 2.33 5.62
C ALA A 145 8.69 1.78 7.04
N PRO A 146 7.59 1.08 7.34
CA PRO A 146 7.37 0.51 8.67
C PRO A 146 8.45 -0.47 9.11
N LEU A 147 9.11 -1.13 8.15
CA LEU A 147 10.17 -2.12 8.40
C LEU A 147 11.58 -1.53 8.29
N THR A 148 11.77 -0.54 7.42
CA THR A 148 13.09 0.00 7.09
C THR A 148 13.42 1.29 7.86
N HIS A 149 12.40 2.07 8.23
CA HIS A 149 12.51 3.36 8.91
C HIS A 149 11.47 3.46 10.06
N PRO A 150 11.41 2.48 10.98
CA PRO A 150 10.44 2.49 12.08
C PRO A 150 10.58 3.74 12.98
N GLU A 151 11.77 4.30 13.06
CA GLU A 151 12.05 5.54 13.81
C GLU A 151 11.33 6.77 13.23
N TRP A 152 10.98 6.75 11.93
CA TRP A 152 10.22 7.83 11.29
C TRP A 152 8.71 7.58 11.36
N ILE A 153 8.30 6.33 11.34
CA ILE A 153 6.88 5.92 11.29
C ILE A 153 6.27 5.82 12.69
N ASN A 154 6.96 5.17 13.64
CA ASN A 154 6.42 4.90 14.97
C ASN A 154 6.03 6.16 15.76
N PRO A 155 6.75 7.31 15.71
CA PRO A 155 6.29 8.53 16.36
C PRO A 155 4.96 9.04 15.82
N LYS A 156 4.73 8.96 14.49
CA LYS A 156 3.46 9.36 13.86
C LYS A 156 2.31 8.46 14.27
N ILE A 157 2.53 7.14 14.28
CA ILE A 157 1.56 6.16 14.78
C ILE A 157 1.20 6.46 16.24
N ARG A 158 2.19 6.67 17.09
CA ARG A 158 1.98 6.95 18.52
C ARG A 158 1.18 8.24 18.73
N ASN A 159 1.53 9.29 18.00
CA ASN A 159 0.79 10.55 18.05
C ASN A 159 -0.68 10.36 17.63
N PHE A 160 -0.92 9.61 16.56
CA PHE A 160 -2.27 9.31 16.11
C PHE A 160 -3.06 8.56 17.18
N LEU A 161 -2.50 7.53 17.79
CA LEU A 161 -3.17 6.74 18.83
C LEU A 161 -3.46 7.55 20.09
N ASN A 162 -2.52 8.40 20.54
CA ASN A 162 -2.70 9.21 21.75
C ASN A 162 -3.83 10.27 21.62
N HIS A 163 -4.09 10.78 20.41
CA HIS A 163 -5.17 11.74 20.19
C HIS A 163 -6.56 11.08 20.05
N SER A 164 -6.61 9.77 19.88
CA SER A 164 -7.87 9.01 19.90
C SER A 164 -8.39 8.80 21.32
N SER A 165 -7.52 8.86 22.34
CA SER A 165 -7.89 8.61 23.74
C SER A 165 -8.49 9.82 24.47
N ASN A 166 -8.44 11.02 23.88
CA ASN A 166 -8.89 12.26 24.54
C ASN A 166 -10.28 12.75 24.07
N GLY A 167 -11.02 11.97 23.29
CA GLY A 167 -12.34 12.32 22.76
C GLY A 167 -13.53 11.71 23.51
N GLY A 168 -13.32 11.16 24.70
CA GLY A 168 -14.35 10.51 25.53
C GLY A 168 -14.49 11.19 26.89
N GLU A 169 -14.94 12.44 26.93
CA GLU A 169 -15.59 13.05 28.11
C GLU A 169 -16.96 13.59 27.73
#